data_af1f0ec948d511dd9dce14ab21cd0c95
#
_entry.id   af1f0ec948d511dd9dce14ab21cd0c95
#
_cell.length_a   1.000
_cell.length_b   1.000
_cell.length_c   1.000
_cell.angle_alpha   90.00
_cell.angle_beta   90.00
_cell.angle_gamma   90.00
#
_symmetry.space_group_name_H-M   'P 1'
#
loop_
_entity.id
_entity.type
_entity.pdbx_description
1 polymer ?
#
loop_
_entity_poly.entity_id
_entity_poly.type
_entity_poly.pdbx_seq_one_letter_code
_entity_poly.pdbx_strand_id
1 'polypeptide(L)'
;MYTVEHLRELFRYNDWANRRIIVAVRESASERCQQILAHLLTTEDEYFGRLYGKDSTGFNFWPELSIDECGEMARVTAENYERLLRRFEEEGLDLATRYKNSKGKPQENTFRESLTHVIIHSSIHRGNIMLKLREDGFEPPTIDYIIYLRETKYL
;
A
#
# COMPACT_ATOMS: atom_id res chain seq x y z
N MET A 1 -7.91 -4.63 -18.70
CA MET A 1 -6.70 -5.19 -18.06
C MET A 1 -5.71 -4.06 -17.81
N TYR A 2 -5.09 -4.04 -16.64
CA TYR A 2 -4.17 -2.97 -16.30
C TYR A 2 -2.84 -3.13 -17.01
N THR A 3 -2.38 -2.05 -17.64
CA THR A 3 -1.03 -1.96 -18.22
C THR A 3 -0.04 -1.59 -17.11
N VAL A 4 1.26 -1.69 -17.38
CA VAL A 4 2.31 -1.21 -16.47
C VAL A 4 2.13 0.27 -16.14
N GLU A 5 1.83 1.09 -17.15
CA GLU A 5 1.62 2.53 -16.94
C GLU A 5 0.39 2.81 -16.06
N HIS A 6 -0.68 2.06 -16.23
CA HIS A 6 -1.86 2.21 -15.38
C HIS A 6 -1.58 1.79 -13.93
N LEU A 7 -0.87 0.67 -13.74
CA LEU A 7 -0.45 0.24 -12.41
C LEU A 7 0.45 1.28 -11.75
N ARG A 8 1.38 1.84 -12.51
CA ARG A 8 2.27 2.91 -12.03
C ARG A 8 1.48 4.12 -11.54
N GLU A 9 0.46 4.52 -12.30
CA GLU A 9 -0.45 5.60 -11.89
C GLU A 9 -1.19 5.26 -10.60
N LEU A 10 -1.68 4.02 -10.46
CA LEU A 10 -2.36 3.58 -9.26
C LEU A 10 -1.42 3.57 -8.04
N PHE A 11 -0.16 3.20 -8.20
CA PHE A 11 0.82 3.26 -7.11
C PHE A 11 1.17 4.69 -6.72
N ARG A 12 1.19 5.63 -7.67
CA ARG A 12 1.33 7.05 -7.38
C ARG A 12 0.13 7.59 -6.59
N TYR A 13 -1.07 7.18 -7.00
CA TYR A 13 -2.27 7.47 -6.22
C TYR A 13 -2.17 6.90 -4.80
N ASN A 14 -1.74 5.65 -4.68
CA ASN A 14 -1.60 4.98 -3.39
C ASN A 14 -0.68 5.75 -2.45
N ASP A 15 0.47 6.21 -2.95
CA ASP A 15 1.40 7.04 -2.19
C ASP A 15 0.77 8.36 -1.76
N TRP A 16 0.10 9.06 -2.68
CA TRP A 16 -0.59 10.31 -2.41
C TRP A 16 -1.65 10.12 -1.31
N ALA A 17 -2.44 9.06 -1.40
CA ALA A 17 -3.48 8.74 -0.40
C ALA A 17 -2.86 8.38 0.95
N ASN A 18 -1.82 7.55 0.96
CA ASN A 18 -1.11 7.17 2.19
C ASN A 18 -0.55 8.39 2.92
N ARG A 19 0.03 9.35 2.20
CA ARG A 19 0.58 10.58 2.81
C ARG A 19 -0.50 11.40 3.50
N ARG A 20 -1.67 11.52 2.91
CA ARG A 20 -2.82 12.22 3.52
C ARG A 20 -3.34 11.49 4.75
N ILE A 21 -3.41 10.19 4.70
CA ILE A 21 -3.80 9.36 5.85
C ILE A 21 -2.78 9.49 6.99
N ILE A 22 -1.48 9.49 6.70
CA ILE A 22 -0.44 9.65 7.71
C ILE A 22 -0.60 10.97 8.47
N VAL A 23 -0.84 12.06 7.76
CA VAL A 23 -1.08 13.37 8.39
C VAL A 23 -2.30 13.32 9.30
N ALA A 24 -3.41 12.76 8.83
CA ALA A 24 -4.65 12.67 9.60
C ALA A 24 -4.49 11.79 10.84
N VAL A 25 -3.80 10.66 10.72
CA VAL A 25 -3.54 9.75 11.86
C VAL A 25 -2.64 10.43 12.89
N ARG A 26 -1.61 11.16 12.45
CA ARG A 26 -0.74 11.93 13.34
C ARG A 26 -1.54 12.97 14.13
N GLU A 27 -2.40 13.72 13.47
CA GLU A 27 -3.22 14.75 14.10
C GLU A 27 -4.24 14.17 15.09
N SER A 28 -4.83 13.02 14.76
CA SER A 28 -5.81 12.36 15.59
C SER A 28 -5.23 11.72 16.84
N ALA A 29 -3.95 11.36 16.81
CA ALA A 29 -3.27 10.56 17.83
C ALA A 29 -4.01 9.24 18.14
N SER A 30 -4.79 8.72 17.19
CA SER A 30 -5.54 7.47 17.34
C SER A 30 -4.62 6.26 17.27
N GLU A 31 -4.50 5.54 18.38
CA GLU A 31 -3.70 4.32 18.43
C GLU A 31 -4.22 3.25 17.46
N ARG A 32 -5.54 3.09 17.37
CA ARG A 32 -6.14 2.11 16.46
C ARG A 32 -5.90 2.44 15.00
N CYS A 33 -6.01 3.70 14.62
CA CYS A 33 -5.71 4.14 13.26
C CYS A 33 -4.23 3.92 12.94
N GLN A 34 -3.34 4.17 13.89
CA GLN A 34 -1.91 3.92 13.72
C GLN A 34 -1.60 2.44 13.52
N GLN A 35 -2.27 1.55 14.25
CA GLN A 35 -2.15 0.10 14.08
C GLN A 35 -2.57 -0.34 12.66
N ILE A 36 -3.70 0.16 12.18
CA ILE A 36 -4.19 -0.16 10.82
C ILE A 36 -3.23 0.39 9.77
N LEU A 37 -2.74 1.61 9.97
CA LEU A 37 -1.78 2.24 9.07
C LEU A 37 -0.47 1.42 9.00
N ALA A 38 0.07 1.03 10.15
CA ALA A 38 1.25 0.16 10.21
C ALA A 38 1.02 -1.15 9.46
N HIS A 39 -0.16 -1.75 9.59
CA HIS A 39 -0.52 -2.98 8.90
C HIS A 39 -0.53 -2.79 7.37
N LEU A 40 -1.22 -1.78 6.86
CA LEU A 40 -1.29 -1.60 5.41
C LEU A 40 0.09 -1.29 4.80
N LEU A 41 0.90 -0.48 5.46
CA LEU A 41 2.24 -0.13 4.97
C LEU A 41 3.19 -1.34 5.03
N THR A 42 3.13 -2.10 6.10
CA THR A 42 3.91 -3.34 6.27
C THR A 42 3.54 -4.37 5.19
N THR A 43 2.25 -4.46 4.86
CA THR A 43 1.78 -5.35 3.79
C THR A 43 2.31 -4.91 2.42
N GLU A 44 2.31 -3.62 2.13
CA GLU A 44 2.89 -3.09 0.89
C GLU A 44 4.36 -3.48 0.76
N ASP A 45 5.12 -3.29 1.84
CA ASP A 45 6.54 -3.62 1.87
C ASP A 45 6.80 -5.12 1.73
N GLU A 46 6.05 -5.96 2.46
CA GLU A 46 6.22 -7.40 2.41
C GLU A 46 5.87 -7.97 1.03
N TYR A 47 4.82 -7.47 0.39
CA TYR A 47 4.47 -7.90 -0.96
C TYR A 47 5.53 -7.48 -1.99
N PHE A 48 6.19 -6.36 -1.81
CA PHE A 48 7.35 -6.01 -2.64
C PHE A 48 8.43 -7.10 -2.56
N GLY A 49 8.75 -7.56 -1.35
CA GLY A 49 9.70 -8.67 -1.15
C GLY A 49 9.21 -9.97 -1.80
N ARG A 50 7.91 -10.26 -1.71
CA ARG A 50 7.30 -11.47 -2.31
C ARG A 50 7.40 -11.49 -3.83
N LEU A 51 7.46 -10.34 -4.49
CA LEU A 51 7.72 -10.27 -5.93
C LEU A 51 9.06 -10.90 -6.28
N TYR A 52 10.00 -10.91 -5.34
CA TYR A 52 11.33 -11.50 -5.49
C TYR A 52 11.47 -12.84 -4.77
N GLY A 53 10.35 -13.48 -4.40
CA GLY A 53 10.34 -14.80 -3.82
C GLY A 53 10.61 -14.86 -2.32
N LYS A 54 10.43 -13.75 -1.59
CA LYS A 54 10.67 -13.70 -0.14
C LYS A 54 9.84 -14.74 0.60
N ASP A 55 10.47 -15.45 1.54
CA ASP A 55 9.80 -16.34 2.49
C ASP A 55 9.24 -15.50 3.63
N SER A 56 7.90 -15.45 3.74
CA SER A 56 7.22 -14.69 4.79
C SER A 56 6.85 -15.54 6.00
N THR A 57 7.39 -16.77 6.13
CA THR A 57 7.07 -17.65 7.27
C THR A 57 7.29 -16.93 8.59
N GLY A 58 6.25 -16.87 9.42
CA GLY A 58 6.29 -16.23 10.72
C GLY A 58 6.29 -14.69 10.70
N PHE A 59 6.15 -14.08 9.53
CA PHE A 59 6.12 -12.62 9.41
C PHE A 59 4.93 -12.02 10.14
N ASN A 60 5.18 -10.94 10.90
CA ASN A 60 4.14 -10.20 11.62
C ASN A 60 3.62 -9.06 10.74
N PHE A 61 2.39 -9.22 10.23
CA PHE A 61 1.73 -8.18 9.43
C PHE A 61 1.10 -7.05 10.25
N TRP A 62 1.15 -7.15 11.58
CA TRP A 62 0.61 -6.14 12.50
C TRP A 62 1.66 -5.66 13.49
N PRO A 63 2.79 -5.11 13.00
CA PRO A 63 3.84 -4.64 13.91
C PRO A 63 3.43 -3.35 14.60
N GLU A 64 4.03 -3.09 15.75
CA GLU A 64 3.95 -1.79 16.40
C GLU A 64 4.97 -0.86 15.75
N LEU A 65 4.49 0.18 15.08
CA LEU A 65 5.31 1.21 14.46
C LEU A 65 4.88 2.58 14.97
N SER A 66 5.85 3.46 15.23
CA SER A 66 5.57 4.85 15.48
C SER A 66 5.04 5.50 14.19
N ILE A 67 4.40 6.66 14.33
CA ILE A 67 3.92 7.39 13.14
C ILE A 67 5.09 7.84 12.25
N ASP A 68 6.24 8.15 12.82
CA ASP A 68 7.43 8.51 12.06
C ASP A 68 8.00 7.30 11.30
N GLU A 69 8.00 6.12 11.92
CA GLU A 69 8.36 4.87 11.25
C GLU A 69 7.39 4.54 10.11
N CYS A 70 6.10 4.78 10.31
CA CYS A 70 5.10 4.64 9.25
C CYS A 70 5.41 5.58 8.07
N GLY A 71 5.72 6.84 8.34
CA GLY A 71 6.08 7.82 7.32
C GLY A 71 7.30 7.41 6.52
N GLU A 72 8.34 6.92 7.19
CA GLU A 72 9.56 6.45 6.52
C GLU A 72 9.31 5.19 5.69
N MET A 73 8.56 4.24 6.21
CA MET A 73 8.19 3.03 5.47
C MET A 73 7.39 3.38 4.22
N ALA A 74 6.41 4.29 4.34
CA ALA A 74 5.61 4.74 3.19
C ALA A 74 6.50 5.35 2.10
N ARG A 75 7.47 6.18 2.48
CA ARG A 75 8.40 6.81 1.55
C ARG A 75 9.24 5.78 0.80
N VAL A 76 9.88 4.89 1.54
CA VAL A 76 10.78 3.87 0.97
C VAL A 76 10.00 2.92 0.06
N THR A 77 8.86 2.46 0.52
CA THR A 77 8.02 1.51 -0.24
C THR A 77 7.50 2.14 -1.54
N ALA A 78 7.04 3.39 -1.49
CA ALA A 78 6.60 4.10 -2.68
C ALA A 78 7.71 4.25 -3.71
N GLU A 79 8.93 4.58 -3.27
CA GLU A 79 10.10 4.66 -4.15
C GLU A 79 10.44 3.29 -4.79
N ASN A 80 10.33 2.22 -4.02
CA ASN A 80 10.59 0.87 -4.50
C ASN A 80 9.62 0.47 -5.62
N TYR A 81 8.32 0.70 -5.45
CA TYR A 81 7.32 0.40 -6.48
C TYR A 81 7.47 1.30 -7.69
N GLU A 82 7.74 2.60 -7.51
CA GLU A 82 7.98 3.51 -8.63
C GLU A 82 9.19 3.07 -9.47
N ARG A 83 10.27 2.69 -8.80
CA ARG A 83 11.48 2.21 -9.47
C ARG A 83 11.23 0.91 -10.23
N LEU A 84 10.51 -0.04 -9.61
CA LEU A 84 10.14 -1.29 -10.25
C LEU A 84 9.32 -1.03 -11.51
N LEU A 85 8.23 -0.28 -11.38
CA LEU A 85 7.26 -0.11 -12.47
C LEU A 85 7.78 0.79 -13.59
N ARG A 86 8.72 1.69 -13.31
CA ARG A 86 9.36 2.51 -14.34
C ARG A 86 10.12 1.67 -15.37
N ARG A 87 10.66 0.54 -14.95
CA ARG A 87 11.51 -0.34 -15.76
C ARG A 87 10.84 -1.65 -16.14
N PHE A 88 9.63 -1.87 -15.68
CA PHE A 88 8.93 -3.13 -15.87
C PHE A 88 8.31 -3.19 -17.27
N GLU A 89 8.45 -4.34 -17.93
CA GLU A 89 7.86 -4.56 -19.25
C GLU A 89 6.51 -5.28 -19.13
N GLU A 90 5.60 -5.00 -20.08
CA GLU A 90 4.23 -5.53 -20.06
C GLU A 90 4.18 -7.06 -19.94
N GLU A 91 5.07 -7.77 -20.65
CA GLU A 91 5.14 -9.22 -20.64
C GLU A 91 5.48 -9.78 -19.27
N GLY A 92 6.18 -9.00 -18.44
CA GLY A 92 6.52 -9.41 -17.08
C GLY A 92 5.33 -9.48 -16.13
N LEU A 93 4.24 -8.81 -16.44
CA LEU A 93 3.05 -8.77 -15.56
C LEU A 93 2.43 -10.15 -15.35
N ASP A 94 2.51 -11.02 -16.33
CA ASP A 94 1.92 -12.36 -16.25
C ASP A 94 2.92 -13.44 -15.85
N LEU A 95 4.15 -13.06 -15.51
CA LEU A 95 5.13 -13.98 -14.95
C LEU A 95 4.76 -14.33 -13.50
N ALA A 96 4.95 -15.59 -13.15
CA ALA A 96 4.67 -16.09 -11.82
C ALA A 96 5.76 -15.69 -10.82
N THR A 97 5.34 -15.36 -9.61
CA THR A 97 6.22 -15.25 -8.45
C THR A 97 5.84 -16.36 -7.47
N ARG A 98 6.84 -16.95 -6.84
CA ARG A 98 6.65 -18.01 -5.85
C ARG A 98 7.23 -17.54 -4.53
N TYR A 99 6.44 -17.70 -3.47
CA TYR A 99 6.85 -17.30 -2.12
C TYR A 99 6.18 -18.22 -1.10
N LYS A 100 6.58 -18.11 0.17
CA LYS A 100 5.84 -18.76 1.26
C LYS A 100 5.08 -17.69 2.03
N ASN A 101 3.83 -17.96 2.36
CA ASN A 101 3.02 -17.04 3.16
C ASN A 101 3.44 -17.09 4.65
N SER A 102 2.75 -16.34 5.51
CA SER A 102 3.08 -16.26 6.94
C SER A 102 2.94 -17.58 7.68
N LYS A 103 2.20 -18.53 7.13
CA LYS A 103 2.03 -19.90 7.68
C LYS A 103 3.05 -20.89 7.09
N GLY A 104 4.00 -20.41 6.29
CA GLY A 104 5.00 -21.25 5.63
C GLY A 104 4.47 -22.03 4.44
N LYS A 105 3.27 -21.73 3.96
CA LYS A 105 2.68 -22.44 2.81
C LYS A 105 3.15 -21.83 1.50
N PRO A 106 3.61 -22.68 0.53
CA PRO A 106 3.97 -22.20 -0.79
C PRO A 106 2.76 -21.57 -1.50
N GLN A 107 3.01 -20.42 -2.13
CA GLN A 107 2.03 -19.67 -2.91
C GLN A 107 2.62 -19.28 -4.25
N GLU A 108 1.76 -19.13 -5.24
CA GLU A 108 2.14 -18.64 -6.55
C GLU A 108 1.12 -17.62 -7.02
N ASN A 109 1.60 -16.46 -7.46
CA ASN A 109 0.78 -15.41 -8.06
C ASN A 109 1.56 -14.77 -9.20
N THR A 110 0.87 -14.14 -10.15
CA THR A 110 1.56 -13.31 -11.13
C THR A 110 1.93 -11.96 -10.50
N PHE A 111 2.87 -11.25 -11.13
CA PHE A 111 3.17 -9.87 -10.76
C PHE A 111 1.91 -9.02 -10.78
N ARG A 112 1.09 -9.15 -11.84
CA ARG A 112 -0.19 -8.44 -11.98
C ARG A 112 -1.10 -8.67 -10.76
N GLU A 113 -1.27 -9.90 -10.37
CA GLU A 113 -2.12 -10.26 -9.23
C GLU A 113 -1.61 -9.65 -7.92
N SER A 114 -0.32 -9.76 -7.66
CA SER A 114 0.28 -9.22 -6.44
C SER A 114 0.21 -7.69 -6.40
N LEU A 115 0.53 -7.02 -7.50
CA LEU A 115 0.47 -5.56 -7.59
C LEU A 115 -0.96 -5.05 -7.42
N THR A 116 -1.92 -5.71 -8.06
CA THR A 116 -3.34 -5.37 -7.92
C THR A 116 -3.82 -5.59 -6.50
N HIS A 117 -3.42 -6.70 -5.87
CA HIS A 117 -3.77 -6.99 -4.48
C HIS A 117 -3.30 -5.89 -3.54
N VAL A 118 -2.08 -5.40 -3.69
CA VAL A 118 -1.53 -4.33 -2.84
C VAL A 118 -2.41 -3.08 -2.90
N ILE A 119 -2.80 -2.65 -4.08
CA ILE A 119 -3.66 -1.46 -4.26
C ILE A 119 -5.02 -1.66 -3.59
N ILE A 120 -5.66 -2.81 -3.82
CA ILE A 120 -6.98 -3.12 -3.24
C ILE A 120 -6.89 -3.21 -1.72
N HIS A 121 -5.92 -3.95 -1.20
CA HIS A 121 -5.71 -4.15 0.24
C HIS A 121 -5.51 -2.81 0.97
N SER A 122 -4.62 -1.97 0.45
CA SER A 122 -4.35 -0.66 1.05
C SER A 122 -5.59 0.23 1.02
N SER A 123 -6.37 0.20 -0.05
CA SER A 123 -7.61 0.98 -0.17
C SER A 123 -8.66 0.55 0.86
N ILE A 124 -8.81 -0.75 1.09
CA ILE A 124 -9.73 -1.29 2.10
C ILE A 124 -9.35 -0.76 3.48
N HIS A 125 -8.08 -0.84 3.85
CA HIS A 125 -7.63 -0.43 5.18
C HIS A 125 -7.61 1.09 5.35
N ARG A 126 -7.35 1.87 4.31
CA ARG A 126 -7.53 3.32 4.36
C ARG A 126 -8.99 3.67 4.65
N GLY A 127 -9.94 2.95 4.05
CA GLY A 127 -11.37 3.11 4.34
C GLY A 127 -11.69 2.83 5.80
N ASN A 128 -11.09 1.80 6.39
CA ASN A 128 -11.26 1.48 7.81
C ASN A 128 -10.73 2.62 8.70
N ILE A 129 -9.57 3.18 8.38
CA ILE A 129 -8.99 4.33 9.09
C ILE A 129 -9.94 5.53 9.01
N MET A 130 -10.44 5.85 7.82
CA MET A 130 -11.33 7.00 7.63
C MET A 130 -12.62 6.86 8.44
N LEU A 131 -13.20 5.66 8.49
CA LEU A 131 -14.37 5.39 9.30
C LEU A 131 -14.08 5.61 10.78
N LYS A 132 -12.96 5.09 11.27
CA LYS A 132 -12.55 5.25 12.67
C LYS A 132 -12.29 6.72 13.03
N LEU A 133 -11.63 7.47 12.16
CA LEU A 133 -11.41 8.90 12.34
C LEU A 133 -12.74 9.64 12.50
N ARG A 134 -13.73 9.34 11.65
CA ARG A 134 -15.06 9.96 11.70
C ARG A 134 -15.78 9.61 13.00
N GLU A 135 -15.73 8.36 13.41
CA GLU A 135 -16.32 7.92 14.69
C GLU A 135 -15.71 8.64 15.88
N ASP A 136 -14.42 8.97 15.81
CA ASP A 136 -13.71 9.68 16.87
C ASP A 136 -13.86 11.21 16.79
N GLY A 137 -14.66 11.71 15.86
CA GLY A 137 -14.95 13.14 15.73
C GLY A 137 -13.96 13.93 14.86
N PHE A 138 -13.10 13.26 14.13
CA PHE A 138 -12.17 13.91 13.20
C PHE A 138 -12.75 13.91 11.79
N GLU A 139 -12.49 14.96 11.03
CA GLU A 139 -12.82 15.00 9.61
C GLU A 139 -11.76 14.20 8.82
N PRO A 140 -12.15 13.06 8.19
CA PRO A 140 -11.17 12.30 7.42
C PRO A 140 -10.78 13.05 6.14
N PRO A 141 -9.54 12.85 5.64
CA PRO A 141 -9.11 13.48 4.41
C PRO A 141 -9.90 12.92 3.21
N THR A 142 -10.01 13.73 2.16
CA THR A 142 -10.57 13.29 0.89
C THR A 142 -9.48 12.58 0.09
N ILE A 143 -9.64 11.28 -0.16
CA ILE A 143 -8.66 10.45 -0.87
C ILE A 143 -9.22 9.68 -2.06
N ASP A 144 -10.35 10.12 -2.60
CA ASP A 144 -10.94 9.50 -3.78
C ASP A 144 -10.00 9.62 -4.97
N TYR A 145 -9.92 8.57 -5.77
CA TYR A 145 -9.05 8.54 -6.95
C TYR A 145 -9.34 9.69 -7.91
N ILE A 146 -10.62 10.02 -8.10
CA ILE A 146 -11.01 11.11 -8.99
C ILE A 146 -10.51 12.48 -8.48
N ILE A 147 -10.43 12.65 -7.17
CA ILE A 147 -9.90 13.87 -6.56
C ILE A 147 -8.38 13.96 -6.77
N TYR A 148 -7.68 12.83 -6.60
CA TYR A 148 -6.27 12.76 -6.93
C TYR A 148 -5.99 13.19 -8.38
N LEU A 149 -6.77 12.69 -9.33
CA LEU A 149 -6.64 13.06 -10.74
C LEU A 149 -6.84 14.56 -10.96
N ARG A 150 -7.88 15.13 -10.33
CA ARG A 150 -8.16 16.56 -10.45
C ARG A 150 -7.05 17.43 -9.87
N GLU A 151 -6.48 17.02 -8.75
CA GLU A 151 -5.42 17.79 -8.07
C GLU A 151 -4.05 17.63 -8.74
N THR A 152 -3.80 16.55 -9.46
CA THR A 152 -2.47 16.24 -9.98
C THR A 152 -2.35 16.28 -11.49
N LYS A 153 -3.44 16.08 -12.24
CA LYS A 153 -3.41 16.00 -13.71
C LYS A 153 -4.18 17.09 -14.44
N TYR A 154 -5.22 17.61 -13.82
CA TYR A 154 -6.15 18.51 -14.50
C TYR A 154 -6.14 19.93 -13.93
N LEU A 155 -5.13 20.28 -13.18
CA LEU A 155 -4.91 21.65 -12.72
C LEU A 155 -4.13 22.46 -13.72
#